data_75a8da9373ea330a455ce159a96dd002
#
_entry.id   75a8da9373ea330a455ce159a96dd002
#
_cell.length_a   1.000
_cell.length_b   1.000
_cell.length_c   1.000
_cell.angle_alpha   90.00
_cell.angle_beta   90.00
_cell.angle_gamma   90.00
#
_symmetry.space_group_name_H-M   'P 1'
#
loop_
_entity.id
_entity.type
_entity.pdbx_description
1 polymer ?
#
loop_
_entity_poly.entity_id
_entity_poly.type
_entity_poly.pdbx_seq_one_letter_code
_entity_poly.pdbx_strand_id
1 'polypeptide(L)'
;MATAYLPTQDITDGVVNIKIAEAVLGTIIFNLKEGQKLNISKEKIRLKILYKIEEGGGLNISQLDKNIRNFNRTPGINAIAQLEEGKRFGETDVIVTAQNTNTMSGISLADNTGSRSSGTGKFTNTLNIDGLLNFGERFTFTNVATGNNFTSGKQAEESNYYAMSASLPLGYNGMQGSFRVSKMEYKLSTPFDSTMPVGYSTEYNFTLNRPIIYSPNL
;
A
#
# COMPACT_ATOMS: atom_id res chain seq x y z
N MET A 1 -16.16 21.03 -7.08
CA MET A 1 -16.31 21.49 -8.48
C MET A 1 -17.47 22.46 -8.51
N ALA A 2 -17.34 23.62 -9.17
CA ALA A 2 -18.43 24.58 -9.28
C ALA A 2 -18.62 24.90 -10.78
N THR A 3 -19.87 24.96 -11.21
CA THR A 3 -20.23 25.32 -12.57
C THR A 3 -21.04 26.62 -12.53
N ALA A 4 -20.58 27.62 -13.27
CA ALA A 4 -21.33 28.86 -13.44
C ALA A 4 -22.26 28.75 -14.65
N TYR A 5 -23.51 29.13 -14.50
CA TYR A 5 -24.49 29.13 -15.58
C TYR A 5 -25.36 30.38 -15.55
N LEU A 6 -25.86 30.76 -16.70
CA LEU A 6 -26.83 31.83 -16.85
C LEU A 6 -28.25 31.23 -16.77
N PRO A 7 -29.03 31.51 -15.72
CA PRO A 7 -30.45 31.15 -15.72
C PRO A 7 -31.22 31.97 -16.76
N THR A 8 -32.35 31.47 -17.18
CA THR A 8 -33.30 32.27 -17.99
C THR A 8 -33.67 33.51 -17.20
N GLN A 9 -33.35 34.71 -17.71
CA GLN A 9 -33.53 35.98 -17.03
C GLN A 9 -33.87 37.08 -18.02
N ASP A 10 -34.57 38.09 -17.58
CA ASP A 10 -34.79 39.35 -18.31
C ASP A 10 -33.66 40.33 -17.99
N ILE A 11 -33.04 40.90 -19.02
CA ILE A 11 -31.87 41.79 -18.91
C ILE A 11 -32.26 43.22 -19.17
N THR A 12 -33.53 43.59 -18.97
CA THR A 12 -34.04 44.96 -19.25
C THR A 12 -33.34 46.05 -18.44
N ASP A 13 -32.77 45.71 -17.25
CA ASP A 13 -32.07 46.69 -16.41
C ASP A 13 -30.53 46.65 -16.56
N GLY A 14 -30.00 45.92 -17.54
CA GLY A 14 -28.55 45.81 -17.76
C GLY A 14 -27.80 44.95 -16.71
N VAL A 15 -28.53 44.25 -15.82
CA VAL A 15 -27.95 43.35 -14.78
C VAL A 15 -28.03 41.91 -15.25
N VAL A 16 -26.90 41.24 -15.26
CA VAL A 16 -26.80 39.81 -15.58
C VAL A 16 -26.51 39.02 -14.28
N ASN A 17 -27.43 38.15 -13.92
CA ASN A 17 -27.29 37.28 -12.78
C ASN A 17 -26.60 35.97 -13.22
N ILE A 18 -25.42 35.69 -12.68
CA ILE A 18 -24.72 34.43 -12.89
C ILE A 18 -24.99 33.55 -11.65
N LYS A 19 -25.52 32.36 -11.86
CA LYS A 19 -25.66 31.36 -10.79
C LYS A 19 -24.48 30.42 -10.79
N ILE A 20 -23.98 30.12 -9.59
CA ILE A 20 -22.94 29.15 -9.37
C ILE A 20 -23.59 27.93 -8.72
N ALA A 21 -23.49 26.78 -9.37
CA ALA A 21 -23.87 25.50 -8.79
C ALA A 21 -22.61 24.78 -8.32
N GLU A 22 -22.50 24.53 -7.04
CA GLU A 22 -21.45 23.68 -6.50
C GLU A 22 -21.95 22.23 -6.55
N ALA A 23 -21.06 21.32 -7.00
CA ALA A 23 -21.37 19.90 -6.98
C ALA A 23 -21.51 19.42 -5.53
N VAL A 24 -22.66 18.90 -5.20
CA VAL A 24 -22.94 18.27 -3.90
C VAL A 24 -22.70 16.76 -4.04
N LEU A 25 -22.08 16.16 -3.04
CA LEU A 25 -21.96 14.71 -2.99
C LEU A 25 -23.32 14.07 -2.78
N GLY A 26 -23.78 13.34 -3.78
CA GLY A 26 -24.99 12.52 -3.73
C GLY A 26 -24.74 11.21 -2.99
N THR A 27 -25.03 10.10 -3.65
CA THR A 27 -24.88 8.76 -3.06
C THR A 27 -23.51 8.17 -3.40
N ILE A 28 -22.96 7.39 -2.47
CA ILE A 28 -21.77 6.59 -2.73
C ILE A 28 -22.18 5.13 -2.94
N ILE A 29 -21.94 4.65 -4.13
CA ILE A 29 -22.29 3.30 -4.57
C ILE A 29 -21.03 2.46 -4.62
N PHE A 30 -21.01 1.35 -3.88
CA PHE A 30 -19.93 0.37 -3.94
C PHE A 30 -20.30 -0.72 -4.94
N ASN A 31 -19.67 -0.67 -6.10
CA ASN A 31 -19.79 -1.71 -7.12
C ASN A 31 -18.74 -2.79 -6.86
N LEU A 32 -19.14 -3.83 -6.17
CA LEU A 32 -18.30 -4.98 -5.87
C LEU A 32 -18.79 -6.16 -6.70
N LYS A 33 -17.88 -6.86 -7.36
CA LYS A 33 -18.25 -8.08 -8.10
C LYS A 33 -18.94 -9.06 -7.15
N GLU A 34 -20.13 -9.53 -7.54
CA GLU A 34 -20.87 -10.53 -6.78
C GLU A 34 -20.01 -11.78 -6.57
N GLY A 35 -20.03 -12.33 -5.36
CA GLY A 35 -19.28 -13.53 -4.99
C GLY A 35 -17.78 -13.31 -4.70
N GLN A 36 -17.23 -12.11 -4.91
CA GLN A 36 -15.84 -11.83 -4.58
C GLN A 36 -15.68 -11.45 -3.11
N LYS A 37 -15.03 -12.32 -2.34
CA LYS A 37 -14.58 -11.98 -0.97
C LYS A 37 -13.39 -11.03 -1.08
N LEU A 38 -13.57 -9.80 -0.64
CA LEU A 38 -12.48 -8.81 -0.61
C LEU A 38 -11.52 -9.05 0.57
N ASN A 39 -10.27 -8.73 0.38
CA ASN A 39 -9.21 -8.80 1.40
C ASN A 39 -9.33 -7.73 2.50
N ILE A 40 -10.37 -6.92 2.43
CA ILE A 40 -10.72 -5.92 3.43
C ILE A 40 -12.24 -5.79 3.49
N SER A 41 -12.82 -5.54 4.64
CA SER A 41 -14.27 -5.42 4.77
C SER A 41 -14.81 -4.18 4.05
N LYS A 42 -16.03 -4.29 3.49
CA LYS A 42 -16.73 -3.17 2.81
C LYS A 42 -16.82 -1.92 3.68
N GLU A 43 -17.08 -2.11 4.96
CA GLU A 43 -17.17 -1.02 5.93
C GLU A 43 -15.83 -0.26 6.06
N LYS A 44 -14.72 -0.96 6.14
CA LYS A 44 -13.38 -0.35 6.18
C LYS A 44 -13.05 0.37 4.88
N ILE A 45 -13.47 -0.16 3.72
CA ILE A 45 -13.32 0.52 2.44
C ILE A 45 -14.08 1.85 2.49
N ARG A 46 -15.35 1.82 2.91
CA ARG A 46 -16.19 3.02 3.05
C ARG A 46 -15.54 4.06 3.96
N LEU A 47 -15.14 3.67 5.17
CA LEU A 47 -14.54 4.57 6.15
C LEU A 47 -13.23 5.21 5.65
N LYS A 48 -12.43 4.48 4.88
CA LYS A 48 -11.18 5.01 4.30
C LYS A 48 -11.45 5.98 3.16
N ILE A 49 -12.39 5.65 2.27
CA ILE A 49 -12.68 6.47 1.09
C ILE A 49 -13.44 7.74 1.48
N LEU A 50 -14.33 7.65 2.46
CA LEU A 50 -15.09 8.79 2.97
C LEU A 50 -14.38 9.61 4.04
N TYR A 51 -13.14 9.31 4.36
CA TYR A 51 -12.43 10.06 5.37
C TYR A 51 -12.42 11.57 5.08
N LYS A 52 -13.00 12.38 5.97
CA LYS A 52 -13.22 13.84 5.81
C LYS A 52 -14.08 14.24 4.60
N ILE A 53 -14.98 13.38 4.18
CA ILE A 53 -16.00 13.65 3.17
C ILE A 53 -17.35 13.38 3.82
N GLU A 54 -18.24 14.37 3.75
CA GLU A 54 -19.59 14.28 4.30
C GLU A 54 -20.59 14.07 3.15
N GLU A 55 -21.45 13.06 3.27
CA GLU A 55 -22.55 12.82 2.32
C GLU A 55 -23.54 14.00 2.41
N GLY A 56 -23.99 14.51 1.27
CA GLY A 56 -24.85 15.69 1.19
C GLY A 56 -24.10 17.03 1.33
N GLY A 57 -22.79 16.99 1.58
CA GLY A 57 -21.93 18.18 1.60
C GLY A 57 -21.32 18.49 0.22
N GLY A 58 -20.56 19.58 0.13
CA GLY A 58 -19.84 19.92 -1.10
C GLY A 58 -18.85 18.84 -1.53
N LEU A 59 -18.89 18.44 -2.79
CA LEU A 59 -17.98 17.40 -3.31
C LEU A 59 -16.55 17.93 -3.42
N ASN A 60 -15.68 17.48 -2.54
CA ASN A 60 -14.25 17.76 -2.58
C ASN A 60 -13.51 16.64 -3.33
N ILE A 61 -13.34 16.83 -4.65
CA ILE A 61 -12.67 15.86 -5.53
C ILE A 61 -11.21 15.62 -5.11
N SER A 62 -10.50 16.66 -4.67
CA SER A 62 -9.11 16.53 -4.21
C SER A 62 -9.00 15.66 -2.96
N GLN A 63 -9.96 15.78 -2.05
CA GLN A 63 -9.99 14.90 -0.87
C GLN A 63 -10.34 13.46 -1.25
N LEU A 64 -11.30 13.26 -2.17
CA LEU A 64 -11.68 11.94 -2.66
C LEU A 64 -10.50 11.25 -3.36
N ASP A 65 -9.82 11.94 -4.28
CA ASP A 65 -8.63 11.42 -4.97
C ASP A 65 -7.51 11.04 -3.98
N LYS A 66 -7.26 11.90 -2.99
CA LYS A 66 -6.32 11.61 -1.91
C LYS A 66 -6.70 10.35 -1.13
N ASN A 67 -7.98 10.19 -0.82
CA ASN A 67 -8.46 9.02 -0.08
C ASN A 67 -8.34 7.73 -0.91
N ILE A 68 -8.67 7.77 -2.20
CA ILE A 68 -8.50 6.64 -3.13
C ILE A 68 -7.03 6.26 -3.26
N ARG A 69 -6.13 7.23 -3.44
CA ARG A 69 -4.68 6.96 -3.50
C ARG A 69 -4.17 6.34 -2.20
N ASN A 70 -4.62 6.85 -1.05
CA ASN A 70 -4.28 6.26 0.25
C ASN A 70 -4.80 4.83 0.39
N PHE A 71 -6.02 4.59 -0.07
CA PHE A 71 -6.61 3.26 -0.07
C PHE A 71 -5.81 2.30 -0.94
N ASN A 72 -5.41 2.72 -2.14
CA ASN A 72 -4.64 1.91 -3.09
C ASN A 72 -3.20 1.59 -2.65
N ARG A 73 -2.73 2.19 -1.55
CA ARG A 73 -1.49 1.77 -0.87
C ARG A 73 -1.70 0.54 0.02
N THR A 74 -2.95 0.13 0.22
CA THR A 74 -3.27 -1.10 0.96
C THR A 74 -2.91 -2.30 0.09
N PRO A 75 -2.05 -3.22 0.56
CA PRO A 75 -1.65 -4.39 -0.22
C PRO A 75 -2.83 -5.30 -0.56
N GLY A 76 -2.76 -5.96 -1.70
CA GLY A 76 -3.73 -6.99 -2.10
C GLY A 76 -5.10 -6.48 -2.55
N ILE A 77 -5.30 -5.15 -2.67
CA ILE A 77 -6.56 -4.55 -3.12
C ILE A 77 -6.31 -3.26 -3.89
N ASN A 78 -7.20 -2.96 -4.83
CA ASN A 78 -7.23 -1.70 -5.56
C ASN A 78 -8.66 -1.19 -5.67
N ALA A 79 -8.84 0.13 -5.69
CA ALA A 79 -10.13 0.79 -5.90
C ALA A 79 -10.02 1.92 -6.93
N ILE A 80 -11.09 2.11 -7.67
CA ILE A 80 -11.28 3.20 -8.62
C ILE A 80 -12.58 3.89 -8.25
N ALA A 81 -12.59 5.23 -8.26
CA ALA A 81 -13.78 6.03 -8.11
C ALA A 81 -14.15 6.66 -9.45
N GLN A 82 -15.41 6.55 -9.82
CA GLN A 82 -16.02 7.21 -10.98
C GLN A 82 -17.08 8.18 -10.48
N LEU A 83 -17.20 9.32 -11.15
CA LEU A 83 -18.21 10.32 -10.85
C LEU A 83 -19.33 10.19 -11.88
N GLU A 84 -20.57 10.11 -11.41
CA GLU A 84 -21.76 10.07 -12.25
C GLU A 84 -22.74 11.16 -11.82
N GLU A 85 -23.66 11.54 -12.69
CA GLU A 85 -24.71 12.49 -12.37
C GLU A 85 -25.65 11.89 -11.31
N GLY A 86 -25.89 12.63 -10.24
CA GLY A 86 -26.79 12.23 -9.15
C GLY A 86 -28.26 12.39 -9.53
N LYS A 87 -29.14 11.96 -8.64
CA LYS A 87 -30.60 12.00 -8.84
C LYS A 87 -31.19 13.39 -8.87
N ARG A 88 -30.55 14.35 -8.22
CA ARG A 88 -31.00 15.75 -8.15
C ARG A 88 -30.02 16.63 -8.91
N PHE A 89 -30.53 17.71 -9.45
CA PHE A 89 -29.71 18.72 -10.13
C PHE A 89 -28.60 19.23 -9.20
N GLY A 90 -27.35 19.18 -9.67
CA GLY A 90 -26.16 19.59 -8.91
C GLY A 90 -25.60 18.51 -7.98
N GLU A 91 -26.23 17.35 -7.88
CA GLU A 91 -25.67 16.19 -7.19
C GLU A 91 -24.73 15.40 -8.10
N THR A 92 -23.67 14.85 -7.50
CA THR A 92 -22.72 13.95 -8.16
C THR A 92 -22.59 12.70 -7.32
N ASP A 93 -22.95 11.56 -7.88
CA ASP A 93 -22.79 10.27 -7.27
C ASP A 93 -21.34 9.76 -7.47
N VAL A 94 -20.83 9.02 -6.51
CA VAL A 94 -19.49 8.41 -6.56
C VAL A 94 -19.64 6.90 -6.60
N ILE A 95 -19.24 6.30 -7.71
CA ILE A 95 -19.21 4.84 -7.85
C ILE A 95 -17.80 4.35 -7.53
N VAL A 96 -17.68 3.58 -6.47
CA VAL A 96 -16.42 2.97 -6.06
C VAL A 96 -16.41 1.51 -6.45
N THR A 97 -15.51 1.16 -7.36
CA THR A 97 -15.24 -0.23 -7.74
C THR A 97 -13.96 -0.68 -7.04
N ALA A 98 -14.06 -1.69 -6.17
CA ALA A 98 -12.90 -2.29 -5.51
C ALA A 98 -12.73 -3.74 -5.93
N GLN A 99 -11.49 -4.15 -6.13
CA GLN A 99 -11.13 -5.51 -6.50
C GLN A 99 -9.84 -5.97 -5.83
N ASN A 100 -9.76 -7.26 -5.52
CA ASN A 100 -8.49 -7.82 -5.05
C ASN A 100 -7.47 -7.80 -6.19
N THR A 101 -6.22 -7.53 -5.84
CA THR A 101 -5.04 -7.80 -6.66
C THR A 101 -4.41 -9.14 -6.26
N ASN A 102 -3.26 -9.48 -6.80
CA ASN A 102 -2.55 -10.68 -6.39
C ASN A 102 -2.26 -10.62 -4.89
N THR A 103 -2.72 -11.62 -4.17
CA THR A 103 -2.55 -11.72 -2.71
C THR A 103 -1.26 -12.40 -2.31
N MET A 104 -0.57 -12.99 -3.25
CA MET A 104 0.71 -13.66 -3.04
C MET A 104 1.69 -13.22 -4.11
N SER A 105 2.86 -12.77 -3.70
CA SER A 105 3.95 -12.38 -4.59
C SER A 105 5.28 -12.78 -3.97
N GLY A 106 6.24 -13.10 -4.81
CA GLY A 106 7.57 -13.48 -4.35
C GLY A 106 8.64 -13.19 -5.39
N ILE A 107 9.86 -13.09 -4.92
CA ILE A 107 11.05 -12.97 -5.75
C ILE A 107 12.15 -13.85 -5.19
N SER A 108 12.85 -14.57 -6.06
CA SER A 108 14.07 -15.29 -5.76
C SER A 108 15.18 -14.73 -6.62
N LEU A 109 16.27 -14.36 -6.00
CA LEU A 109 17.44 -13.77 -6.65
C LEU A 109 18.68 -14.56 -6.24
N ALA A 110 19.51 -14.91 -7.21
CA ALA A 110 20.84 -15.47 -7.00
C ALA A 110 21.87 -14.53 -7.62
N ASP A 111 22.86 -14.15 -6.84
CA ASP A 111 23.95 -13.27 -7.27
C ASP A 111 25.28 -13.61 -6.57
N ASN A 112 26.35 -12.95 -6.95
CA ASN A 112 27.67 -13.10 -6.37
C ASN A 112 28.17 -11.88 -5.61
N THR A 113 27.23 -11.08 -5.06
CA THR A 113 27.52 -9.85 -4.30
C THR A 113 27.79 -10.09 -2.81
N GLY A 114 27.91 -11.33 -2.39
CA GLY A 114 28.28 -11.70 -1.03
C GLY A 114 29.72 -11.29 -0.68
N SER A 115 30.04 -11.35 0.61
CA SER A 115 31.37 -11.03 1.13
C SER A 115 32.30 -12.22 0.99
N ARG A 116 33.63 -11.97 0.80
CA ARG A 116 34.64 -13.03 0.85
C ARG A 116 34.69 -13.75 2.20
N SER A 117 34.35 -13.07 3.29
CA SER A 117 34.39 -13.64 4.63
C SER A 117 33.13 -14.42 5.02
N SER A 118 32.00 -14.22 4.35
CA SER A 118 30.74 -14.91 4.64
C SER A 118 30.15 -15.68 3.45
N GLY A 119 30.92 -15.79 2.38
CA GLY A 119 30.52 -16.43 1.13
C GLY A 119 30.13 -15.43 0.04
N THR A 120 30.70 -15.61 -1.14
CA THR A 120 30.49 -14.72 -2.31
C THR A 120 29.16 -14.98 -3.02
N GLY A 121 28.71 -16.23 -3.05
CA GLY A 121 27.38 -16.56 -3.56
C GLY A 121 26.30 -16.12 -2.59
N LYS A 122 25.23 -15.51 -3.11
CA LYS A 122 24.11 -15.02 -2.33
C LYS A 122 22.80 -15.41 -2.98
N PHE A 123 21.92 -15.96 -2.17
CA PHE A 123 20.57 -16.32 -2.57
C PHE A 123 19.56 -15.61 -1.68
N THR A 124 18.71 -14.83 -2.30
CA THR A 124 17.68 -14.03 -1.60
C THR A 124 16.31 -14.49 -2.04
N ASN A 125 15.45 -14.82 -1.07
CA ASN A 125 14.04 -15.12 -1.28
C ASN A 125 13.20 -14.15 -0.49
N THR A 126 12.15 -13.63 -1.12
CA THR A 126 11.13 -12.83 -0.46
C THR A 126 9.76 -13.32 -0.88
N LEU A 127 8.89 -13.57 0.08
CA LEU A 127 7.50 -13.95 -0.12
C LEU A 127 6.61 -12.94 0.60
N ASN A 128 5.63 -12.39 -0.10
CA ASN A 128 4.60 -11.53 0.46
C ASN A 128 3.25 -12.22 0.38
N ILE A 129 2.48 -12.10 1.44
CA ILE A 129 1.09 -12.57 1.53
C ILE A 129 0.24 -11.39 2.03
N ASP A 130 -0.76 -11.00 1.24
CA ASP A 130 -1.59 -9.83 1.45
C ASP A 130 -3.02 -10.22 1.84
N GLY A 131 -3.60 -9.52 2.81
CA GLY A 131 -5.02 -9.59 3.13
C GLY A 131 -5.48 -10.93 3.73
N LEU A 132 -4.61 -11.70 4.36
CA LEU A 132 -4.93 -13.00 4.98
C LEU A 132 -5.99 -12.88 6.07
N LEU A 133 -5.94 -11.80 6.87
CA LEU A 133 -6.83 -11.51 7.99
C LEU A 133 -7.94 -10.52 7.65
N ASN A 134 -8.06 -10.09 6.39
CA ASN A 134 -9.04 -9.10 5.90
C ASN A 134 -8.92 -7.69 6.55
N PHE A 135 -7.72 -7.30 6.98
CA PHE A 135 -7.42 -5.96 7.51
C PHE A 135 -6.64 -5.09 6.51
N GLY A 136 -6.25 -5.64 5.35
CA GLY A 136 -5.36 -5.01 4.39
C GLY A 136 -3.90 -5.04 4.86
N GLU A 137 -3.55 -6.06 5.61
CA GLU A 137 -2.20 -6.32 6.10
C GLU A 137 -1.36 -7.04 5.03
N ARG A 138 -0.04 -6.94 5.20
CA ARG A 138 0.96 -7.72 4.46
C ARG A 138 1.85 -8.46 5.44
N PHE A 139 2.00 -9.75 5.22
CA PHE A 139 3.06 -10.55 5.81
C PHE A 139 4.18 -10.71 4.80
N THR A 140 5.41 -10.47 5.23
CA THR A 140 6.60 -10.65 4.40
C THR A 140 7.56 -11.61 5.07
N PHE A 141 7.96 -12.60 4.33
CA PHE A 141 9.02 -13.54 4.65
C PHE A 141 10.24 -13.21 3.82
N THR A 142 11.41 -13.09 4.44
CA THR A 142 12.68 -12.91 3.73
C THR A 142 13.70 -13.91 4.24
N ASN A 143 14.37 -14.59 3.33
CA ASN A 143 15.53 -15.42 3.61
C ASN A 143 16.68 -14.96 2.71
N VAL A 144 17.84 -14.76 3.32
CA VAL A 144 19.09 -14.52 2.58
C VAL A 144 20.10 -15.53 3.07
N ALA A 145 20.60 -16.34 2.15
CA ALA A 145 21.68 -17.28 2.40
C ALA A 145 22.91 -16.86 1.59
N THR A 146 24.07 -16.85 2.22
CA THR A 146 25.36 -16.67 1.52
C THR A 146 26.25 -17.88 1.76
N GLY A 147 27.10 -18.19 0.80
CA GLY A 147 28.01 -19.32 0.89
C GLY A 147 28.91 -19.43 -0.33
N ASN A 148 29.95 -20.22 -0.22
CA ASN A 148 30.85 -20.53 -1.35
C ASN A 148 30.51 -21.87 -2.02
N ASN A 149 29.39 -22.50 -1.65
CA ASN A 149 29.01 -23.85 -2.06
C ASN A 149 28.74 -24.02 -3.57
N PHE A 150 28.75 -22.95 -4.34
CA PHE A 150 28.61 -23.05 -5.80
C PHE A 150 29.93 -23.37 -6.52
N THR A 151 31.08 -23.35 -5.83
CA THR A 151 32.37 -23.42 -6.51
C THR A 151 33.41 -24.39 -5.95
N SER A 152 33.33 -24.90 -4.73
CA SER A 152 34.29 -25.92 -4.27
C SER A 152 33.92 -26.52 -2.90
N GLY A 153 34.01 -27.85 -2.79
CA GLY A 153 33.69 -28.68 -1.63
C GLY A 153 34.60 -28.52 -0.39
N LYS A 154 34.98 -27.29 -0.04
CA LYS A 154 35.61 -26.96 1.24
C LYS A 154 34.59 -26.35 2.18
N GLN A 155 34.77 -26.59 3.49
CA GLN A 155 33.88 -26.07 4.53
C GLN A 155 33.62 -24.57 4.31
N ALA A 156 32.39 -24.27 3.94
CA ALA A 156 32.03 -22.96 3.45
C ALA A 156 31.76 -22.01 4.60
N GLU A 157 32.21 -20.83 4.42
CA GLU A 157 31.69 -19.64 5.09
C GLU A 157 30.21 -19.55 4.76
N GLU A 158 29.39 -19.36 5.76
CA GLU A 158 27.92 -19.31 5.60
C GLU A 158 27.36 -18.16 6.41
N SER A 159 26.41 -17.46 5.83
CA SER A 159 25.56 -16.57 6.59
C SER A 159 24.11 -16.78 6.19
N ASN A 160 23.25 -16.95 7.18
CA ASN A 160 21.82 -17.10 7.00
C ASN A 160 21.09 -15.97 7.72
N TYR A 161 20.28 -15.26 6.97
CA TYR A 161 19.39 -14.23 7.47
C TYR A 161 17.96 -14.63 7.20
N TYR A 162 17.14 -14.59 8.24
CA TYR A 162 15.70 -14.82 8.20
C TYR A 162 14.99 -13.62 8.77
N ALA A 163 13.98 -13.13 8.09
CA ALA A 163 13.13 -12.09 8.62
C ALA A 163 11.67 -12.39 8.36
N MET A 164 10.85 -12.01 9.33
CA MET A 164 9.41 -12.06 9.26
C MET A 164 8.87 -10.69 9.64
N SER A 165 7.99 -10.11 8.82
CA SER A 165 7.36 -8.85 9.14
C SER A 165 5.88 -8.88 8.86
N ALA A 166 5.14 -8.15 9.67
CA ALA A 166 3.73 -7.86 9.46
C ALA A 166 3.56 -6.35 9.37
N SER A 167 2.88 -5.87 8.34
CA SER A 167 2.51 -4.47 8.20
C SER A 167 1.01 -4.35 8.01
N LEU A 168 0.42 -3.32 8.61
CA LEU A 168 -1.01 -3.07 8.54
C LEU A 168 -1.29 -1.57 8.44
N PRO A 169 -2.35 -1.19 7.72
CA PRO A 169 -2.80 0.19 7.66
C PRO A 169 -3.45 0.58 8.99
N LEU A 170 -3.01 1.71 9.55
CA LEU A 170 -3.54 2.28 10.78
C LEU A 170 -4.40 3.50 10.47
N GLY A 171 -5.65 3.50 10.96
CA GLY A 171 -6.60 4.58 10.71
C GLY A 171 -6.94 4.77 9.23
N TYR A 172 -7.32 6.01 8.87
CA TYR A 172 -7.87 6.34 7.54
C TYR A 172 -7.01 7.32 6.73
N ASN A 173 -5.91 7.80 7.30
CA ASN A 173 -5.06 8.86 6.74
C ASN A 173 -3.81 8.33 6.03
N GLY A 174 -3.77 7.03 5.69
CA GLY A 174 -2.63 6.39 5.02
C GLY A 174 -1.47 6.04 5.94
N MET A 175 -1.63 6.15 7.27
CA MET A 175 -0.62 5.68 8.22
C MET A 175 -0.50 4.16 8.17
N GLN A 176 0.72 3.65 8.27
CA GLN A 176 1.04 2.23 8.32
C GLN A 176 1.93 1.92 9.51
N GLY A 177 1.62 0.86 10.22
CA GLY A 177 2.48 0.26 11.23
C GLY A 177 3.08 -1.03 10.71
N SER A 178 4.33 -1.30 11.05
CA SER A 178 4.96 -2.58 10.77
C SER A 178 5.78 -3.06 11.94
N PHE A 179 5.79 -4.35 12.12
CA PHE A 179 6.66 -5.06 13.06
C PHE A 179 7.48 -6.07 12.28
N ARG A 180 8.78 -6.12 12.56
CA ARG A 180 9.70 -7.09 11.97
C ARG A 180 10.49 -7.76 13.08
N VAL A 181 10.66 -9.07 12.96
CA VAL A 181 11.66 -9.85 13.67
C VAL A 181 12.62 -10.43 12.66
N SER A 182 13.91 -10.35 12.93
CA SER A 182 14.93 -10.98 12.10
C SER A 182 15.99 -11.70 12.93
N LYS A 183 16.52 -12.75 12.36
CA LYS A 183 17.61 -13.53 12.91
C LYS A 183 18.69 -13.68 11.86
N MET A 184 19.91 -13.42 12.25
CA MET A 184 21.11 -13.63 11.42
C MET A 184 22.03 -14.60 12.14
N GLU A 185 22.47 -15.61 11.44
CA GLU A 185 23.52 -16.54 11.87
C GLU A 185 24.66 -16.45 10.85
N TYR A 186 25.88 -16.38 11.31
CA TYR A 186 27.02 -16.31 10.41
C TYR A 186 28.18 -17.13 10.94
N LYS A 187 28.92 -17.69 10.00
CA LYS A 187 30.19 -18.35 10.18
C LYS A 187 31.18 -17.69 9.24
N LEU A 188 32.18 -17.06 9.81
CA LEU A 188 33.19 -16.34 9.03
C LEU A 188 34.43 -17.23 8.84
N SER A 189 35.00 -17.22 7.66
CA SER A 189 36.34 -17.71 7.43
C SER A 189 37.27 -16.53 7.24
N THR A 190 38.40 -16.59 7.90
CA THR A 190 39.47 -15.64 7.70
C THR A 190 40.66 -16.38 7.06
N PRO A 191 41.32 -15.82 6.02
CA PRO A 191 42.41 -16.51 5.35
C PRO A 191 43.64 -16.74 6.28
N PHE A 192 43.64 -16.15 7.48
CA PHE A 192 44.78 -16.18 8.42
C PHE A 192 44.44 -16.82 9.76
N ASP A 193 43.23 -17.26 10.00
CA ASP A 193 42.84 -17.82 11.29
C ASP A 193 42.23 -19.21 11.13
N SER A 194 42.73 -20.16 11.92
CA SER A 194 42.16 -21.52 11.96
C SER A 194 40.83 -21.59 12.72
N THR A 195 40.46 -20.52 13.44
CA THR A 195 39.18 -20.40 14.16
C THR A 195 38.15 -19.69 13.29
N MET A 196 37.14 -20.42 12.84
CA MET A 196 36.01 -19.86 12.13
C MET A 196 35.05 -19.24 13.14
N PRO A 197 35.04 -17.90 13.33
CA PRO A 197 34.13 -17.29 14.30
C PRO A 197 32.66 -17.45 13.86
N VAL A 198 31.85 -17.88 14.80
CA VAL A 198 30.40 -18.06 14.62
C VAL A 198 29.70 -17.03 15.49
N GLY A 199 28.69 -16.38 14.96
CA GLY A 199 27.87 -15.44 15.68
C GLY A 199 26.41 -15.49 15.27
N TYR A 200 25.58 -14.93 16.11
CA TYR A 200 24.16 -14.77 15.83
C TYR A 200 23.68 -13.40 16.30
N SER A 201 22.66 -12.88 15.64
CA SER A 201 21.99 -11.64 16.01
C SER A 201 20.49 -11.82 15.87
N THR A 202 19.73 -11.26 16.79
CA THR A 202 18.27 -11.16 16.68
C THR A 202 17.88 -9.70 16.81
N GLU A 203 17.05 -9.22 15.89
CA GLU A 203 16.58 -7.84 15.86
C GLU A 203 15.06 -7.79 15.86
N TYR A 204 14.53 -6.86 16.64
CA TYR A 204 13.11 -6.50 16.65
C TYR A 204 12.99 -5.05 16.20
N ASN A 205 12.19 -4.81 15.19
CA ASN A 205 11.99 -3.47 14.64
C ASN A 205 10.50 -3.14 14.57
N PHE A 206 10.14 -1.97 15.09
CA PHE A 206 8.80 -1.41 14.98
C PHE A 206 8.87 -0.10 14.20
N THR A 207 8.05 0.04 13.16
CA THR A 207 8.06 1.22 12.30
C THR A 207 6.65 1.78 12.13
N LEU A 208 6.52 3.10 12.26
CA LEU A 208 5.32 3.85 11.94
C LEU A 208 5.63 4.80 10.78
N ASN A 209 4.89 4.65 9.69
CA ASN A 209 4.99 5.50 8.52
C ASN A 209 3.69 6.26 8.30
N ARG A 210 3.79 7.58 8.13
CA ARG A 210 2.66 8.43 7.76
C ARG A 210 3.05 9.31 6.58
N PRO A 211 2.34 9.25 5.45
CA PRO A 211 2.58 10.18 4.37
C PRO A 211 2.12 11.59 4.77
N ILE A 212 2.97 12.58 4.57
CA ILE A 212 2.70 13.99 4.91
C ILE A 212 2.25 14.74 3.66
N ILE A 213 2.89 14.48 2.52
CA ILE A 213 2.60 15.16 1.25
C ILE A 213 2.08 14.13 0.25
N TYR A 214 0.99 14.48 -0.42
CA TYR A 214 0.42 13.74 -1.54
C TYR A 214 0.37 14.69 -2.74
N SER A 215 1.38 14.66 -3.57
CA SER A 215 1.35 15.36 -4.85
C SER A 215 1.41 14.35 -5.99
N PRO A 216 0.55 14.49 -7.02
CA PRO A 216 0.65 13.67 -8.22
C PRO A 216 1.88 13.99 -9.06
N ASN A 217 2.57 15.11 -8.78
CA ASN A 217 3.65 15.67 -9.58
C ASN A 217 5.01 15.66 -8.86
N LEU A 218 5.19 14.80 -7.85
CA LEU A 218 6.47 14.55 -7.19
C LEU A 218 6.97 13.18 -7.52
#